data_f94a0a4c82dbe75814ac5686093a6e11
#
_entry.id   f94a0a4c82dbe75814ac5686093a6e11
#
_cell.length_a   1.000
_cell.length_b   1.000
_cell.length_c   1.000
_cell.angle_alpha   90.00
_cell.angle_beta   90.00
_cell.angle_gamma   90.00
#
_symmetry.space_group_name_H-M   'P 1'
#
loop_
_entity.id
_entity.type
_entity.pdbx_description
1 polymer ?
#
loop_
_entity_poly.entity_id
_entity_poly.type
_entity_poly.pdbx_seq_one_letter_code
_entity_poly.pdbx_strand_id
1 'polypeptide(L)'
;ENMFGFTSNDIGIDLGTASILVYIKGKGVVLKEPSVVAIDRENGKIQAIGEEARLMIGRTPGNIVAVRPLRQGVISDYTITEKMLKYFIDKAVGKKTFRKPRIAVCIPSGATEVEKKAVEDATYSAGAREVKIIEEPVAAAIGAGIDIEKAVGNMIVDIGGGTADIAVISLGGTVVSTSIKIAGDDFDEAIVRYMRKKHNLLIGERTAEEIKINIGAAYRRPEVLTMEVKGRNLVTGLPKTIEVNSDETLEALRAVSYTHLTLP
;
A
#
# COMPACT_ATOMS: atom_id res chain seq x y z
N GLU A 1 -8.16 36.43 -20.92
CA GLU A 1 -9.04 36.62 -19.74
C GLU A 1 -10.06 35.46 -19.68
N ASN A 2 -9.71 34.40 -18.98
CA ASN A 2 -10.63 33.27 -18.74
C ASN A 2 -11.36 33.49 -17.41
N MET A 3 -12.53 34.14 -17.50
CA MET A 3 -13.33 34.56 -16.35
C MET A 3 -14.23 33.44 -15.77
N PHE A 4 -14.08 32.15 -16.14
CA PHE A 4 -14.72 31.01 -15.49
C PHE A 4 -13.82 29.78 -15.55
N GLY A 5 -12.75 29.80 -14.77
CA GLY A 5 -11.90 28.64 -14.54
C GLY A 5 -12.58 27.59 -13.64
N PHE A 6 -13.63 26.93 -14.10
CA PHE A 6 -14.10 25.69 -13.49
C PHE A 6 -13.22 24.54 -13.99
N THR A 7 -12.01 24.45 -13.47
CA THR A 7 -11.13 23.30 -13.71
C THR A 7 -11.75 22.09 -13.02
N SER A 8 -12.11 21.07 -13.81
CA SER A 8 -12.35 19.75 -13.25
C SER A 8 -11.03 19.28 -12.66
N ASN A 9 -11.02 18.87 -11.39
CA ASN A 9 -9.84 18.31 -10.77
C ASN A 9 -9.52 16.97 -11.43
N ASP A 10 -8.36 16.88 -12.08
CA ASP A 10 -7.80 15.61 -12.53
C ASP A 10 -7.05 15.02 -11.36
N ILE A 11 -7.41 13.80 -10.97
CA ILE A 11 -6.92 13.11 -9.79
C ILE A 11 -6.22 11.82 -10.22
N GLY A 12 -5.04 11.56 -9.68
CA GLY A 12 -4.41 10.24 -9.68
C GLY A 12 -4.62 9.57 -8.32
N ILE A 13 -5.01 8.30 -8.33
CA ILE A 13 -5.12 7.49 -7.12
C ILE A 13 -4.24 6.27 -7.29
N ASP A 14 -3.29 6.11 -6.39
CA ASP A 14 -2.63 4.83 -6.16
C ASP A 14 -3.43 4.11 -5.07
N LEU A 15 -4.07 3.00 -5.45
CA LEU A 15 -4.95 2.21 -4.59
C LEU A 15 -4.19 1.00 -4.04
N GLY A 16 -3.16 1.29 -3.24
CA GLY A 16 -2.28 0.26 -2.70
C GLY A 16 -2.87 -0.55 -1.53
N THR A 17 -2.36 -1.78 -1.36
CA THR A 17 -2.74 -2.67 -0.25
C THR A 17 -2.43 -2.06 1.12
N ALA A 18 -1.28 -1.44 1.28
CA ALA A 18 -0.83 -0.85 2.54
C ALA A 18 -1.27 0.61 2.71
N SER A 19 -1.22 1.40 1.65
CA SER A 19 -1.56 2.82 1.68
C SER A 19 -2.25 3.26 0.41
N ILE A 20 -3.11 4.26 0.53
CA ILE A 20 -3.68 5.00 -0.59
C ILE A 20 -2.98 6.34 -0.73
N LEU A 21 -2.71 6.73 -1.97
CA LEU A 21 -2.09 7.99 -2.30
C LEU A 21 -2.97 8.74 -3.30
N VAL A 22 -3.24 10.01 -3.04
CA VAL A 22 -4.04 10.86 -3.93
C VAL A 22 -3.21 12.04 -4.42
N TYR A 23 -3.09 12.12 -5.73
CA TYR A 23 -2.43 13.21 -6.45
C TYR A 23 -3.47 14.09 -7.14
N ILE A 24 -3.32 15.39 -7.09
CA ILE A 24 -4.14 16.35 -7.85
C ILE A 24 -3.24 17.11 -8.82
N LYS A 25 -3.63 17.15 -10.10
CA LYS A 25 -2.90 17.89 -11.14
C LYS A 25 -2.70 19.35 -10.72
N GLY A 26 -1.43 19.79 -10.72
CA GLY A 26 -1.03 21.13 -10.31
C GLY A 26 -0.88 21.37 -8.81
N LYS A 27 -1.22 20.38 -7.96
CA LYS A 27 -1.01 20.48 -6.49
C LYS A 27 -0.04 19.41 -5.97
N GLY A 28 0.24 18.36 -6.76
CA GLY A 28 1.06 17.24 -6.31
C GLY A 28 0.29 16.23 -5.46
N VAL A 29 1.02 15.48 -4.63
CA VAL A 29 0.43 14.53 -3.68
C VAL A 29 -0.23 15.32 -2.54
N VAL A 30 -1.55 15.20 -2.43
CA VAL A 30 -2.36 15.93 -1.44
C VAL A 30 -2.79 15.06 -0.27
N LEU A 31 -2.69 13.73 -0.42
CA LEU A 31 -3.10 12.79 0.61
C LEU A 31 -2.27 11.51 0.48
N LYS A 32 -1.79 11.01 1.63
CA LYS A 32 -1.19 9.69 1.78
C LYS A 32 -1.65 9.13 3.12
N GLU A 33 -2.44 8.05 3.08
CA GLU A 33 -3.00 7.43 4.29
C GLU A 33 -3.02 5.90 4.17
N PRO A 34 -3.05 5.19 5.30
CA PRO A 34 -3.20 3.73 5.30
C PRO A 34 -4.51 3.28 4.66
N SER A 35 -4.48 2.18 3.90
CA SER A 35 -5.65 1.51 3.33
C SER A 35 -6.34 0.64 4.40
N VAL A 36 -6.81 1.28 5.48
CA VAL A 36 -7.41 0.62 6.64
C VAL A 36 -8.76 1.25 6.96
N VAL A 37 -9.73 0.42 7.33
CA VAL A 37 -11.08 0.83 7.74
C VAL A 37 -11.43 0.14 9.06
N ALA A 38 -11.83 0.91 10.07
CA ALA A 38 -12.34 0.39 11.34
C ALA A 38 -13.86 0.23 11.25
N ILE A 39 -14.36 -0.97 11.52
CA ILE A 39 -15.77 -1.35 11.37
C ILE A 39 -16.27 -1.90 12.69
N ASP A 40 -17.46 -1.49 13.06
CA ASP A 40 -18.23 -2.14 14.13
C ASP A 40 -18.83 -3.44 13.59
N ARG A 41 -18.48 -4.57 14.22
CA ARG A 41 -18.94 -5.91 13.80
C ARG A 41 -20.43 -6.13 13.97
N GLU A 42 -21.06 -5.47 14.93
CA GLU A 42 -22.48 -5.69 15.25
C GLU A 42 -23.40 -5.07 14.21
N ASN A 43 -23.04 -3.89 13.71
CA ASN A 43 -23.92 -3.14 12.82
C ASN A 43 -23.31 -2.83 11.45
N GLY A 44 -22.05 -3.24 11.18
CA GLY A 44 -21.36 -3.00 9.92
C GLY A 44 -21.01 -1.53 9.63
N LYS A 45 -21.13 -0.65 10.64
CA LYS A 45 -20.84 0.77 10.47
C LYS A 45 -19.34 1.05 10.48
N ILE A 46 -18.91 1.89 9.55
CA ILE A 46 -17.55 2.41 9.53
C ILE A 46 -17.40 3.43 10.66
N GLN A 47 -16.42 3.22 11.52
CA GLN A 47 -16.08 4.08 12.64
C GLN A 47 -14.95 5.06 12.29
N ALA A 48 -13.96 4.60 11.52
CA ALA A 48 -12.83 5.40 11.08
C ALA A 48 -12.24 4.86 9.76
N ILE A 49 -11.50 5.69 9.05
CA ILE A 49 -10.81 5.35 7.80
C ILE A 49 -9.40 5.96 7.83
N GLY A 50 -8.43 5.26 7.24
CA GLY A 50 -7.07 5.76 7.11
C GLY A 50 -6.29 5.73 8.43
N GLU A 51 -5.60 6.81 8.74
CA GLU A 51 -4.73 6.91 9.92
C GLU A 51 -5.51 6.72 11.23
N GLU A 52 -6.72 7.27 11.33
CA GLU A 52 -7.56 7.08 12.52
C GLU A 52 -7.89 5.59 12.73
N ALA A 53 -8.24 4.87 11.66
CA ALA A 53 -8.51 3.44 11.73
C ALA A 53 -7.23 2.65 12.12
N ARG A 54 -6.07 3.04 11.58
CA ARG A 54 -4.78 2.42 11.92
C ARG A 54 -4.44 2.55 13.40
N LEU A 55 -4.71 3.70 13.99
CA LEU A 55 -4.49 3.94 15.42
C LEU A 55 -5.39 3.09 16.33
N MET A 56 -6.50 2.59 15.80
CA MET A 56 -7.44 1.73 16.50
C MET A 56 -7.00 0.26 16.53
N ILE A 57 -6.08 -0.18 15.66
CA ILE A 57 -5.61 -1.56 15.62
C ILE A 57 -5.05 -1.98 16.98
N GLY A 58 -5.60 -3.06 17.54
CA GLY A 58 -5.17 -3.63 18.82
C GLY A 58 -5.47 -2.78 20.06
N ARG A 59 -6.26 -1.70 19.94
CA ARG A 59 -6.60 -0.77 21.02
C ARG A 59 -8.09 -0.56 21.24
N THR A 60 -8.93 -1.19 20.41
CA THR A 60 -10.39 -1.02 20.45
C THR A 60 -11.08 -2.11 21.25
N PRO A 61 -12.31 -1.84 21.78
CA PRO A 61 -13.19 -2.88 22.28
C PRO A 61 -13.42 -3.97 21.25
N GLY A 62 -13.70 -5.21 21.70
CA GLY A 62 -13.75 -6.38 20.83
C GLY A 62 -14.79 -6.37 19.69
N ASN A 63 -15.71 -5.40 19.69
CA ASN A 63 -16.69 -5.19 18.63
C ASN A 63 -16.17 -4.34 17.46
N ILE A 64 -15.04 -3.62 17.60
CA ILE A 64 -14.45 -2.82 16.50
C ILE A 64 -13.27 -3.57 15.93
N VAL A 65 -13.28 -3.76 14.61
CA VAL A 65 -12.23 -4.45 13.85
C VAL A 65 -11.68 -3.54 12.77
N ALA A 66 -10.37 -3.43 12.73
CA ALA A 66 -9.70 -2.82 11.61
C ALA A 66 -9.51 -3.84 10.49
N VAL A 67 -9.97 -3.52 9.29
CA VAL A 67 -9.86 -4.35 8.09
C VAL A 67 -9.10 -3.61 7.00
N ARG A 68 -8.35 -4.37 6.21
CA ARG A 68 -7.76 -3.88 4.95
C ARG A 68 -8.67 -4.36 3.81
N PRO A 69 -9.37 -3.46 3.12
CA PRO A 69 -10.31 -3.85 2.05
C PRO A 69 -9.60 -4.27 0.77
N LEU A 70 -8.29 -4.04 0.67
CA LEU A 70 -7.43 -4.53 -0.39
C LEU A 70 -6.43 -5.53 0.16
N ARG A 71 -6.17 -6.60 -0.59
CA ARG A 71 -5.14 -7.60 -0.30
C ARG A 71 -4.43 -7.99 -1.58
N GLN A 72 -3.11 -8.04 -1.53
CA GLN A 72 -2.30 -8.45 -2.69
C GLN A 72 -2.70 -7.71 -3.99
N GLY A 73 -2.90 -6.39 -3.86
CA GLY A 73 -3.23 -5.51 -4.99
C GLY A 73 -4.67 -5.61 -5.51
N VAL A 74 -5.55 -6.41 -4.87
CA VAL A 74 -6.92 -6.61 -5.33
C VAL A 74 -7.96 -6.26 -4.26
N ILE A 75 -9.16 -5.91 -4.71
CA ILE A 75 -10.30 -5.63 -3.84
C ILE A 75 -10.78 -6.94 -3.20
N SER A 76 -10.70 -7.02 -1.87
CA SER A 76 -11.24 -8.14 -1.09
C SER A 76 -12.65 -7.85 -0.54
N ASP A 77 -13.00 -6.57 -0.36
CA ASP A 77 -14.34 -6.11 0.00
C ASP A 77 -14.73 -4.87 -0.81
N TYR A 78 -15.64 -5.08 -1.77
CA TYR A 78 -16.08 -4.03 -2.69
C TYR A 78 -16.75 -2.86 -1.96
N THR A 79 -17.69 -3.15 -1.06
CA THR A 79 -18.49 -2.14 -0.38
C THR A 79 -17.63 -1.25 0.52
N ILE A 80 -16.68 -1.85 1.22
CA ILE A 80 -15.75 -1.10 2.08
C ILE A 80 -14.78 -0.29 1.23
N THR A 81 -14.27 -0.85 0.11
CA THR A 81 -13.37 -0.13 -0.81
C THR A 81 -14.07 1.08 -1.43
N GLU A 82 -15.32 0.94 -1.90
CA GLU A 82 -16.10 2.08 -2.43
C GLU A 82 -16.23 3.21 -1.40
N LYS A 83 -16.61 2.88 -0.17
CA LYS A 83 -16.75 3.87 0.91
C LYS A 83 -15.42 4.52 1.28
N MET A 84 -14.33 3.74 1.30
CA MET A 84 -12.98 4.22 1.54
C MET A 84 -12.53 5.18 0.43
N LEU A 85 -12.70 4.80 -0.84
CA LEU A 85 -12.40 5.66 -1.99
C LEU A 85 -13.19 6.97 -1.94
N LYS A 86 -14.50 6.88 -1.68
CA LYS A 86 -15.34 8.07 -1.53
C LYS A 86 -14.83 9.01 -0.44
N TYR A 87 -14.48 8.47 0.72
CA TYR A 87 -13.92 9.26 1.81
C TYR A 87 -12.63 9.99 1.39
N PHE A 88 -11.72 9.31 0.72
CA PHE A 88 -10.45 9.93 0.31
C PHE A 88 -10.62 10.92 -0.84
N ILE A 89 -11.52 10.66 -1.78
CA ILE A 89 -11.88 11.63 -2.84
C ILE A 89 -12.48 12.88 -2.21
N ASP A 90 -13.47 12.74 -1.32
CA ASP A 90 -14.12 13.85 -0.63
C ASP A 90 -13.11 14.66 0.22
N LYS A 91 -12.16 13.98 0.86
CA LYS A 91 -11.10 14.62 1.66
C LYS A 91 -10.11 15.39 0.79
N ALA A 92 -9.76 14.87 -0.39
CA ALA A 92 -8.80 15.48 -1.30
C ALA A 92 -9.37 16.69 -2.06
N VAL A 93 -10.62 16.61 -2.54
CA VAL A 93 -11.23 17.66 -3.36
C VAL A 93 -12.15 18.60 -2.59
N GLY A 94 -12.59 18.20 -1.38
CA GLY A 94 -13.58 18.91 -0.57
C GLY A 94 -15.03 18.55 -0.96
N LYS A 95 -15.90 18.46 0.06
CA LYS A 95 -17.30 18.00 -0.06
C LYS A 95 -18.22 18.90 -0.94
N LYS A 96 -17.77 20.09 -1.34
CA LYS A 96 -18.58 21.06 -2.11
C LYS A 96 -18.17 21.21 -3.57
N THR A 97 -17.51 20.20 -4.15
CA THR A 97 -17.09 20.29 -5.55
C THR A 97 -18.28 20.06 -6.47
N PHE A 98 -18.72 21.10 -7.18
CA PHE A 98 -19.85 21.07 -8.14
C PHE A 98 -19.61 20.14 -9.33
N ARG A 99 -18.38 19.83 -9.68
CA ARG A 99 -18.04 18.95 -10.80
C ARG A 99 -17.29 17.73 -10.29
N LYS A 100 -17.84 16.56 -10.63
CA LYS A 100 -17.19 15.27 -10.36
C LYS A 100 -15.81 15.22 -11.05
N PRO A 101 -14.75 14.70 -10.38
CA PRO A 101 -13.42 14.62 -10.93
C PRO A 101 -13.29 13.56 -12.03
N ARG A 102 -12.27 13.71 -12.89
CA ARG A 102 -11.70 12.62 -13.68
C ARG A 102 -10.64 11.96 -12.84
N ILE A 103 -10.63 10.64 -12.78
CA ILE A 103 -9.73 9.89 -11.91
C ILE A 103 -8.95 8.86 -12.72
N ALA A 104 -7.63 8.91 -12.61
CA ALA A 104 -6.74 7.83 -13.02
C ALA A 104 -6.44 6.96 -11.80
N VAL A 105 -6.70 5.65 -11.86
CA VAL A 105 -6.42 4.71 -10.75
C VAL A 105 -5.35 3.75 -11.18
N CYS A 106 -4.33 3.58 -10.31
CA CYS A 106 -3.28 2.60 -10.52
C CYS A 106 -3.74 1.22 -10.06
N ILE A 107 -3.31 0.20 -10.80
CA ILE A 107 -3.51 -1.21 -10.50
C ILE A 107 -2.23 -1.99 -10.79
N PRO A 108 -1.99 -3.13 -10.12
CA PRO A 108 -0.89 -4.03 -10.45
C PRO A 108 -0.96 -4.49 -11.91
N SER A 109 0.20 -4.68 -12.54
CA SER A 109 0.26 -5.13 -13.94
C SER A 109 -0.30 -6.54 -14.16
N GLY A 110 -0.32 -7.38 -13.12
CA GLY A 110 -0.92 -8.72 -13.14
C GLY A 110 -2.42 -8.78 -12.85
N ALA A 111 -3.12 -7.64 -12.74
CA ALA A 111 -4.55 -7.62 -12.45
C ALA A 111 -5.38 -8.20 -13.60
N THR A 112 -6.34 -9.07 -13.27
CA THR A 112 -7.30 -9.64 -14.23
C THR A 112 -8.32 -8.60 -14.70
N GLU A 113 -8.96 -8.83 -15.84
CA GLU A 113 -10.02 -7.93 -16.35
C GLU A 113 -11.19 -7.76 -15.36
N VAL A 114 -11.48 -8.80 -14.57
CA VAL A 114 -12.50 -8.72 -13.50
C VAL A 114 -12.06 -7.78 -12.38
N GLU A 115 -10.80 -7.87 -11.95
CA GLU A 115 -10.23 -6.99 -10.94
C GLU A 115 -10.15 -5.54 -11.42
N LYS A 116 -9.73 -5.31 -12.67
CA LYS A 116 -9.74 -3.99 -13.31
C LYS A 116 -11.13 -3.39 -13.30
N LYS A 117 -12.13 -4.18 -13.72
CA LYS A 117 -13.53 -3.74 -13.75
C LYS A 117 -14.06 -3.42 -12.35
N ALA A 118 -13.72 -4.21 -11.34
CA ALA A 118 -14.12 -3.95 -9.96
C ALA A 118 -13.55 -2.61 -9.43
N VAL A 119 -12.29 -2.29 -9.74
CA VAL A 119 -11.67 -1.00 -9.36
C VAL A 119 -12.33 0.16 -10.11
N GLU A 120 -12.58 0.00 -11.41
CA GLU A 120 -13.28 1.00 -12.23
C GLU A 120 -14.66 1.31 -11.65
N ASP A 121 -15.48 0.29 -11.41
CA ASP A 121 -16.84 0.42 -10.90
C ASP A 121 -16.88 1.01 -9.49
N ALA A 122 -15.96 0.59 -8.59
CA ALA A 122 -15.84 1.17 -7.25
C ALA A 122 -15.48 2.67 -7.30
N THR A 123 -14.62 3.07 -8.25
CA THR A 123 -14.20 4.46 -8.42
C THR A 123 -15.33 5.32 -9.00
N TYR A 124 -16.11 4.81 -9.96
CA TYR A 124 -17.33 5.48 -10.45
C TYR A 124 -18.36 5.66 -9.33
N SER A 125 -18.63 4.60 -8.56
CA SER A 125 -19.55 4.62 -7.43
C SER A 125 -19.11 5.60 -6.34
N ALA A 126 -17.79 5.73 -6.12
CA ALA A 126 -17.21 6.69 -5.18
C ALA A 126 -17.37 8.15 -5.63
N GLY A 127 -17.75 8.41 -6.89
CA GLY A 127 -18.10 9.74 -7.36
C GLY A 127 -17.27 10.28 -8.52
N ALA A 128 -16.46 9.47 -9.19
CA ALA A 128 -15.76 9.87 -10.40
C ALA A 128 -16.75 10.14 -11.56
N ARG A 129 -16.40 11.09 -12.44
CA ARG A 129 -17.10 11.31 -13.71
C ARG A 129 -16.55 10.43 -14.82
N GLU A 130 -15.27 10.24 -14.82
CA GLU A 130 -14.51 9.44 -15.77
C GLU A 130 -13.40 8.72 -15.02
N VAL A 131 -13.18 7.44 -15.34
CA VAL A 131 -12.12 6.62 -14.74
C VAL A 131 -11.22 6.13 -15.84
N LYS A 132 -9.91 6.20 -15.60
CA LYS A 132 -8.85 5.59 -16.41
C LYS A 132 -8.05 4.66 -15.52
N ILE A 133 -7.87 3.44 -15.96
CA ILE A 133 -6.97 2.48 -15.30
C ILE A 133 -5.57 2.64 -15.88
N ILE A 134 -4.57 2.66 -15.01
CA ILE A 134 -3.14 2.74 -15.35
C ILE A 134 -2.41 1.64 -14.60
N GLU A 135 -1.48 0.95 -15.25
CA GLU A 135 -0.61 -0.02 -14.56
C GLU A 135 0.37 0.70 -13.63
N GLU A 136 0.55 0.17 -12.41
CA GLU A 136 1.42 0.75 -11.38
C GLU A 136 2.85 1.07 -11.88
N PRO A 137 3.55 0.16 -12.60
CA PRO A 137 4.88 0.47 -13.10
C PRO A 137 4.93 1.64 -14.08
N VAL A 138 3.86 1.82 -14.90
CA VAL A 138 3.79 2.96 -15.85
C VAL A 138 3.62 4.26 -15.07
N ALA A 139 2.74 4.27 -14.07
CA ALA A 139 2.56 5.43 -13.20
C ALA A 139 3.84 5.76 -12.41
N ALA A 140 4.54 4.73 -11.90
CA ALA A 140 5.81 4.87 -11.20
C ALA A 140 6.90 5.46 -12.12
N ALA A 141 7.03 5.00 -13.38
CA ALA A 141 7.96 5.54 -14.35
C ALA A 141 7.70 7.03 -14.63
N ILE A 142 6.45 7.41 -14.85
CA ILE A 142 6.04 8.81 -15.05
C ILE A 142 6.39 9.64 -13.80
N GLY A 143 6.07 9.13 -12.62
CA GLY A 143 6.35 9.79 -11.35
C GLY A 143 7.85 9.99 -11.06
N ALA A 144 8.69 9.06 -11.54
CA ALA A 144 10.15 9.15 -11.48
C ALA A 144 10.75 10.11 -12.54
N GLY A 145 9.91 10.70 -13.40
CA GLY A 145 10.36 11.62 -14.46
C GLY A 145 11.04 10.91 -15.64
N ILE A 146 10.79 9.61 -15.80
CA ILE A 146 11.32 8.85 -16.94
C ILE A 146 10.49 9.20 -18.17
N ASP A 147 11.21 9.53 -19.27
CA ASP A 147 10.58 9.75 -20.57
C ASP A 147 10.25 8.38 -21.20
N ILE A 148 9.04 7.91 -20.94
CA ILE A 148 8.57 6.60 -21.40
C ILE A 148 8.30 6.54 -22.91
N GLU A 149 8.19 7.68 -23.61
CA GLU A 149 7.89 7.74 -25.04
C GLU A 149 9.12 7.42 -25.90
N LYS A 150 10.33 7.48 -25.34
CA LYS A 150 11.55 7.13 -26.04
C LYS A 150 11.66 5.65 -26.35
N ALA A 151 12.34 5.34 -27.46
CA ALA A 151 12.68 3.97 -27.86
C ALA A 151 13.86 3.40 -27.05
N VAL A 152 13.75 3.48 -25.72
CA VAL A 152 14.74 2.97 -24.76
C VAL A 152 13.98 2.15 -23.72
N GLY A 153 14.45 0.92 -23.46
CA GLY A 153 13.88 0.08 -22.41
C GLY A 153 14.24 0.60 -21.02
N ASN A 154 13.25 0.94 -20.23
CA ASN A 154 13.41 1.34 -18.84
C ASN A 154 12.79 0.26 -17.95
N MET A 155 13.60 -0.35 -17.07
CA MET A 155 13.08 -1.31 -16.09
C MET A 155 12.62 -0.58 -14.85
N ILE A 156 11.40 -0.85 -14.43
CA ILE A 156 10.79 -0.40 -13.18
C ILE A 156 10.59 -1.60 -12.29
N VAL A 157 10.97 -1.46 -11.02
CA VAL A 157 10.68 -2.40 -9.93
C VAL A 157 9.93 -1.62 -8.87
N ASP A 158 8.64 -1.91 -8.73
CA ASP A 158 7.75 -1.29 -7.77
C ASP A 158 7.38 -2.32 -6.69
N ILE A 159 7.80 -2.08 -5.44
CA ILE A 159 7.56 -2.99 -4.32
C ILE A 159 6.61 -2.31 -3.36
N GLY A 160 5.34 -2.66 -3.45
CA GLY A 160 4.28 -2.17 -2.58
C GLY A 160 4.15 -2.92 -1.25
N GLY A 161 2.96 -2.84 -0.64
CA GLY A 161 2.62 -3.64 0.55
C GLY A 161 2.26 -5.08 0.21
N GLY A 162 1.43 -5.28 -0.82
CA GLY A 162 0.88 -6.59 -1.17
C GLY A 162 1.39 -7.18 -2.49
N THR A 163 2.00 -6.37 -3.36
CA THR A 163 2.52 -6.78 -4.68
C THR A 163 3.90 -6.19 -4.93
N ALA A 164 4.70 -6.90 -5.70
CA ALA A 164 5.91 -6.38 -6.33
C ALA A 164 5.74 -6.49 -7.84
N ASP A 165 5.73 -5.35 -8.54
CA ASP A 165 5.53 -5.23 -9.97
C ASP A 165 6.83 -4.88 -10.66
N ILE A 166 7.19 -5.68 -11.66
CA ILE A 166 8.43 -5.49 -12.44
C ILE A 166 8.02 -5.36 -13.88
N ALA A 167 8.41 -4.26 -14.53
CA ALA A 167 8.09 -4.01 -15.92
C ALA A 167 9.25 -3.36 -16.68
N VAL A 168 9.33 -3.66 -17.96
CA VAL A 168 10.15 -2.90 -18.92
C VAL A 168 9.21 -2.07 -19.78
N ILE A 169 9.43 -0.77 -19.79
CA ILE A 169 8.61 0.23 -20.47
C ILE A 169 9.43 0.87 -21.60
N SER A 170 8.85 0.98 -22.79
CA SER A 170 9.42 1.64 -23.95
C SER A 170 8.31 2.10 -24.88
N LEU A 171 8.52 3.19 -25.62
CA LEU A 171 7.58 3.74 -26.62
C LEU A 171 6.16 3.95 -26.06
N GLY A 172 6.07 4.43 -24.83
CA GLY A 172 4.80 4.75 -24.16
C GLY A 172 4.01 3.56 -23.62
N GLY A 173 4.55 2.33 -23.68
CA GLY A 173 3.86 1.12 -23.26
C GLY A 173 4.73 0.10 -22.53
N THR A 174 4.07 -0.83 -21.87
CA THR A 174 4.71 -1.98 -21.22
C THR A 174 5.10 -3.02 -22.26
N VAL A 175 6.39 -3.32 -22.35
CA VAL A 175 6.95 -4.34 -23.26
C VAL A 175 6.82 -5.73 -22.64
N VAL A 176 7.19 -5.84 -21.38
CA VAL A 176 7.07 -7.04 -20.56
C VAL A 176 6.81 -6.64 -19.11
N SER A 177 5.95 -7.37 -18.43
CA SER A 177 5.71 -7.18 -17.01
C SER A 177 5.48 -8.50 -16.29
N THR A 178 5.78 -8.49 -15.00
CA THR A 178 5.41 -9.55 -14.08
C THR A 178 4.99 -8.93 -12.76
N SER A 179 3.98 -9.52 -12.12
CA SER A 179 3.49 -9.11 -10.81
C SER A 179 3.58 -10.29 -9.85
N ILE A 180 4.21 -10.07 -8.71
CA ILE A 180 4.42 -11.07 -7.67
C ILE A 180 3.61 -10.64 -6.45
N LYS A 181 2.79 -11.56 -5.91
CA LYS A 181 1.97 -11.32 -4.71
C LYS A 181 2.77 -11.53 -3.42
N ILE A 182 3.99 -11.01 -3.39
CA ILE A 182 4.91 -11.03 -2.24
C ILE A 182 5.59 -9.67 -2.18
N ALA A 183 5.39 -8.97 -1.08
CA ALA A 183 5.89 -7.61 -0.91
C ALA A 183 6.04 -7.23 0.58
N GLY A 184 5.85 -5.98 0.92
CA GLY A 184 6.12 -5.42 2.24
C GLY A 184 5.43 -6.13 3.40
N ASP A 185 4.17 -6.58 3.22
CA ASP A 185 3.41 -7.29 4.24
C ASP A 185 4.02 -8.69 4.53
N ASP A 186 4.54 -9.37 3.50
CA ASP A 186 5.22 -10.67 3.66
C ASP A 186 6.55 -10.52 4.39
N PHE A 187 7.25 -9.39 4.19
CA PHE A 187 8.46 -9.06 4.94
C PHE A 187 8.16 -8.83 6.42
N ASP A 188 7.06 -8.10 6.73
CA ASP A 188 6.62 -7.90 8.11
C ASP A 188 6.27 -9.22 8.78
N GLU A 189 5.55 -10.09 8.08
CA GLU A 189 5.21 -11.42 8.58
C GLU A 189 6.46 -12.30 8.81
N ALA A 190 7.45 -12.20 7.94
CA ALA A 190 8.73 -12.90 8.12
C ALA A 190 9.46 -12.45 9.38
N ILE A 191 9.47 -11.14 9.66
CA ILE A 191 10.03 -10.58 10.90
C ILE A 191 9.24 -11.09 12.11
N VAL A 192 7.89 -11.07 12.08
CA VAL A 192 7.06 -11.61 13.18
C VAL A 192 7.41 -13.08 13.46
N ARG A 193 7.52 -13.89 12.40
CA ARG A 193 7.89 -15.31 12.53
C ARG A 193 9.29 -15.49 13.12
N TYR A 194 10.26 -14.68 12.68
CA TYR A 194 11.63 -14.71 13.19
C TYR A 194 11.69 -14.35 14.67
N MET A 195 11.05 -13.26 15.08
CA MET A 195 11.00 -12.82 16.47
C MET A 195 10.38 -13.88 17.39
N ARG A 196 9.32 -14.54 16.90
CA ARG A 196 8.68 -15.65 17.60
C ARG A 196 9.63 -16.83 17.77
N LYS A 197 10.32 -17.24 16.70
CA LYS A 197 11.18 -18.43 16.68
C LYS A 197 12.49 -18.22 17.42
N LYS A 198 13.15 -17.08 17.23
CA LYS A 198 14.48 -16.81 17.75
C LYS A 198 14.47 -16.29 19.18
N HIS A 199 13.51 -15.41 19.51
CA HIS A 199 13.48 -14.68 20.77
C HIS A 199 12.32 -15.08 21.69
N ASN A 200 11.43 -15.99 21.27
CA ASN A 200 10.17 -16.29 21.95
C ASN A 200 9.36 -15.03 22.25
N LEU A 201 9.38 -14.06 21.34
CA LEU A 201 8.75 -12.77 21.48
C LEU A 201 7.64 -12.61 20.46
N LEU A 202 6.41 -12.38 20.93
CA LEU A 202 5.28 -12.03 20.09
C LEU A 202 5.23 -10.52 19.92
N ILE A 203 5.38 -10.08 18.68
CA ILE A 203 5.20 -8.69 18.27
C ILE A 203 4.01 -8.56 17.32
N GLY A 204 3.44 -7.35 17.21
CA GLY A 204 2.39 -7.04 16.24
C GLY A 204 2.98 -6.64 14.88
N GLU A 205 2.11 -6.64 13.84
CA GLU A 205 2.47 -6.23 12.47
C GLU A 205 3.11 -4.85 12.44
N ARG A 206 2.55 -3.88 13.17
CA ARG A 206 3.10 -2.53 13.25
C ARG A 206 4.54 -2.49 13.75
N THR A 207 4.85 -3.27 14.80
CA THR A 207 6.22 -3.35 15.32
C THR A 207 7.16 -4.01 14.32
N ALA A 208 6.69 -5.01 13.58
CA ALA A 208 7.46 -5.64 12.50
C ALA A 208 7.74 -4.65 11.35
N GLU A 209 6.74 -3.85 10.95
CA GLU A 209 6.91 -2.78 9.98
C GLU A 209 7.93 -1.73 10.46
N GLU A 210 7.87 -1.31 11.72
CA GLU A 210 8.84 -0.39 12.33
C GLU A 210 10.27 -0.97 12.31
N ILE A 211 10.44 -2.27 12.59
CA ILE A 211 11.73 -2.97 12.50
C ILE A 211 12.22 -2.97 11.04
N LYS A 212 11.35 -3.35 10.08
CA LYS A 212 11.65 -3.34 8.65
C LYS A 212 12.15 -1.98 8.17
N ILE A 213 11.43 -0.91 8.52
CA ILE A 213 11.76 0.46 8.07
C ILE A 213 13.08 0.96 8.68
N ASN A 214 13.29 0.74 9.97
CA ASN A 214 14.42 1.33 10.68
C ASN A 214 15.72 0.54 10.52
N ILE A 215 15.67 -0.78 10.60
CA ILE A 215 16.85 -1.66 10.59
C ILE A 215 16.77 -2.81 9.59
N GLY A 216 15.75 -2.87 8.74
CA GLY A 216 15.61 -3.89 7.71
C GLY A 216 16.79 -3.90 6.74
N ALA A 217 17.25 -5.08 6.38
CA ALA A 217 18.35 -5.26 5.43
C ALA A 217 18.06 -6.44 4.50
N ALA A 218 18.22 -6.23 3.18
CA ALA A 218 18.20 -7.30 2.17
C ALA A 218 19.61 -7.77 1.81
N TYR A 219 20.63 -7.00 2.20
CA TYR A 219 22.05 -7.29 2.01
C TYR A 219 22.83 -6.86 3.24
N ARG A 220 23.99 -7.49 3.48
CA ARG A 220 24.82 -7.17 4.65
C ARG A 220 25.30 -5.73 4.62
N ARG A 221 24.98 -4.98 5.66
CA ARG A 221 25.37 -3.58 5.80
C ARG A 221 26.82 -3.47 6.31
N PRO A 222 27.59 -2.42 5.92
CA PRO A 222 28.89 -2.12 6.50
C PRO A 222 28.78 -1.84 8.01
N GLU A 223 27.71 -1.20 8.45
CA GLU A 223 27.41 -0.85 9.82
C GLU A 223 26.14 -1.57 10.29
N VAL A 224 26.23 -2.21 11.44
CA VAL A 224 25.11 -2.91 12.07
C VAL A 224 24.24 -1.90 12.81
N LEU A 225 22.98 -1.78 12.38
CA LEU A 225 21.98 -0.95 13.05
C LEU A 225 21.28 -1.78 14.13
N THR A 226 20.92 -1.14 15.25
CA THR A 226 20.19 -1.79 16.35
C THR A 226 18.92 -1.01 16.70
N MET A 227 17.94 -1.73 17.27
CA MET A 227 16.66 -1.16 17.70
C MET A 227 16.11 -1.92 18.90
N GLU A 228 15.62 -1.20 19.91
CA GLU A 228 14.86 -1.79 21.01
C GLU A 228 13.45 -2.16 20.55
N VAL A 229 13.05 -3.41 20.81
CA VAL A 229 11.76 -3.98 20.44
C VAL A 229 11.02 -4.49 21.66
N LYS A 230 9.78 -4.05 21.82
CA LYS A 230 8.87 -4.49 22.89
C LYS A 230 7.87 -5.48 22.37
N GLY A 231 7.67 -6.58 23.10
CA GLY A 231 6.67 -7.59 22.76
C GLY A 231 6.26 -8.40 23.99
N ARG A 232 5.40 -9.38 23.77
CA ARG A 232 4.99 -10.34 24.80
C ARG A 232 5.90 -11.57 24.76
N ASN A 233 6.54 -11.88 25.88
CA ASN A 233 7.30 -13.11 26.02
C ASN A 233 6.35 -14.30 26.00
N LEU A 234 6.58 -15.23 25.08
CA LEU A 234 5.70 -16.41 24.89
C LEU A 234 5.85 -17.48 25.98
N VAL A 235 6.96 -17.44 26.74
CA VAL A 235 7.21 -18.40 27.82
C VAL A 235 6.54 -17.93 29.13
N THR A 236 6.73 -16.64 29.48
CA THR A 236 6.24 -16.07 30.74
C THR A 236 4.90 -15.36 30.62
N GLY A 237 4.48 -15.02 29.39
CA GLY A 237 3.29 -14.20 29.13
C GLY A 237 3.44 -12.72 29.44
N LEU A 238 4.58 -12.29 29.99
CA LEU A 238 4.84 -10.92 30.42
C LEU A 238 5.44 -10.05 29.30
N PRO A 239 5.31 -8.70 29.37
CA PRO A 239 6.03 -7.79 28.49
C PRO A 239 7.54 -8.00 28.61
N LYS A 240 8.23 -7.97 27.48
CA LYS A 240 9.70 -8.07 27.40
C LYS A 240 10.22 -7.08 26.34
N THR A 241 11.33 -6.43 26.65
CA THR A 241 12.09 -5.60 25.70
C THR A 241 13.39 -6.31 25.36
N ILE A 242 13.76 -6.34 24.10
CA ILE A 242 15.04 -6.86 23.61
C ILE A 242 15.65 -5.89 22.60
N GLU A 243 16.96 -5.96 22.40
CA GLU A 243 17.63 -5.32 21.29
C GLU A 243 17.68 -6.28 20.11
N VAL A 244 17.36 -5.79 18.90
CA VAL A 244 17.40 -6.51 17.63
C VAL A 244 18.30 -5.73 16.68
N ASN A 245 19.02 -6.42 15.80
CA ASN A 245 19.96 -5.80 14.89
C ASN A 245 19.66 -6.11 13.41
N SER A 246 20.33 -5.38 12.51
CA SER A 246 20.13 -5.50 11.06
C SER A 246 20.61 -6.83 10.47
N ASP A 247 21.54 -7.56 11.10
CA ASP A 247 21.94 -8.89 10.67
C ASP A 247 20.83 -9.91 10.95
N GLU A 248 20.08 -9.74 12.05
CA GLU A 248 18.92 -10.57 12.37
C GLU A 248 17.76 -10.31 11.39
N THR A 249 17.54 -9.05 11.00
CA THR A 249 16.53 -8.75 9.98
C THR A 249 16.93 -9.30 8.62
N LEU A 250 18.21 -9.26 8.25
CA LEU A 250 18.71 -9.90 7.05
C LEU A 250 18.43 -11.41 7.05
N GLU A 251 18.67 -12.11 8.19
CA GLU A 251 18.36 -13.53 8.34
C GLU A 251 16.86 -13.79 8.19
N ALA A 252 16.01 -12.96 8.81
CA ALA A 252 14.56 -13.07 8.74
C ALA A 252 14.02 -12.90 7.31
N LEU A 253 14.53 -11.90 6.59
CA LEU A 253 14.05 -11.52 5.25
C LEU A 253 14.63 -12.38 4.13
N ARG A 254 15.76 -13.06 4.35
CA ARG A 254 16.45 -13.85 3.32
C ARG A 254 15.55 -14.90 2.69
N ALA A 255 14.73 -15.59 3.48
CA ALA A 255 13.84 -16.61 2.98
C ALA A 255 12.77 -16.07 2.03
N VAL A 256 12.30 -14.83 2.26
CA VAL A 256 11.27 -14.19 1.42
C VAL A 256 11.89 -13.50 0.21
N SER A 257 12.99 -12.77 0.38
CA SER A 257 13.61 -12.00 -0.70
C SER A 257 14.29 -12.91 -1.74
N TYR A 258 14.98 -13.96 -1.31
CA TYR A 258 15.71 -14.85 -2.23
C TYR A 258 14.82 -15.84 -2.99
N THR A 259 13.74 -16.31 -2.37
CA THR A 259 12.90 -17.35 -3.01
C THR A 259 11.85 -16.76 -3.96
N HIS A 260 11.54 -15.47 -3.87
CA HIS A 260 10.41 -14.91 -4.57
C HIS A 260 10.73 -13.66 -5.39
N LEU A 261 11.81 -12.92 -5.06
CA LEU A 261 12.25 -11.72 -5.77
C LEU A 261 13.49 -11.94 -6.63
N THR A 262 14.00 -13.17 -6.74
CA THR A 262 15.01 -13.47 -7.75
C THR A 262 14.35 -13.43 -9.11
N LEU A 263 14.71 -12.41 -9.88
CA LEU A 263 14.36 -12.30 -11.29
C LEU A 263 14.85 -13.55 -12.04
N PRO A 264 14.05 -14.08 -12.98
CA PRO A 264 14.50 -15.13 -13.88
C PRO A 264 15.66 -14.70 -14.76
#